data_8114e0c137cf2336c2e9d7899e8df249
#
_entry.id   8114e0c137cf2336c2e9d7899e8df249
#
_cell.length_a   1.000
_cell.length_b   1.000
_cell.length_c   1.000
_cell.angle_alpha   90.00
_cell.angle_beta   90.00
_cell.angle_gamma   90.00
#
_symmetry.space_group_name_H-M   'P 1'
#
loop_
_entity.id
_entity.type
_entity.pdbx_description
1 polymer ?
#
loop_
_entity_poly.entity_id
_entity_poly.type
_entity_poly.pdbx_seq_one_letter_code
_entity_poly.pdbx_strand_id
1 'polypeptide(L)'
;MKKEQEIQMLKEFSDANSTSGFEEEFVKLFSTYAKNTADITVDGMLNVYAAKKENKGNRPVIQMDAHSDAVGFITQAVRPNGLIKFVPLGGWVKYNIPALRVKIRNRDGEYIPGVVATKPPHFMTAAERNSIPEVADMSIDVGSSSREETIKDYKIDTGCPIFVDVKCEYHEKSGLFFGKDFDDRFG
;
A
#
# COMPACT_ATOMS: atom_id res chain seq x y z
N MET A 1 -10.16 15.76 20.02
CA MET A 1 -10.86 15.58 18.73
C MET A 1 -12.25 15.01 19.03
N LYS A 2 -13.27 15.21 18.18
CA LYS A 2 -14.55 14.51 18.37
C LYS A 2 -14.41 13.08 17.85
N LYS A 3 -15.19 12.13 18.40
CA LYS A 3 -15.12 10.71 18.03
C LYS A 3 -15.21 10.46 16.51
N GLU A 4 -16.12 11.18 15.83
CA GLU A 4 -16.31 11.06 14.39
C GLU A 4 -15.05 11.50 13.61
N GLN A 5 -14.35 12.52 14.10
CA GLN A 5 -13.11 13.00 13.49
C GLN A 5 -11.95 12.01 13.71
N GLU A 6 -11.92 11.35 14.88
CA GLU A 6 -10.94 10.29 15.14
C GLU A 6 -11.16 9.08 14.27
N ILE A 7 -12.42 8.63 14.14
CA ILE A 7 -12.78 7.53 13.24
C ILE A 7 -12.38 7.86 11.80
N GLN A 8 -12.68 9.08 11.34
CA GLN A 8 -12.33 9.50 9.98
C GLN A 8 -10.81 9.52 9.77
N MET A 9 -10.05 10.07 10.70
CA MET A 9 -8.59 10.09 10.66
C MET A 9 -8.01 8.67 10.56
N LEU A 10 -8.47 7.75 11.41
CA LEU A 10 -8.00 6.36 11.41
C LEU A 10 -8.32 5.66 10.08
N LYS A 11 -9.50 5.90 9.52
CA LYS A 11 -9.85 5.38 8.19
C LYS A 11 -8.94 5.92 7.10
N GLU A 12 -8.70 7.21 7.08
CA GLU A 12 -7.82 7.85 6.09
C GLU A 12 -6.38 7.34 6.23
N PHE A 13 -5.89 7.15 7.45
CA PHE A 13 -4.55 6.60 7.69
C PHE A 13 -4.42 5.16 7.20
N SER A 14 -5.43 4.33 7.45
CA SER A 14 -5.46 2.96 6.90
C SER A 14 -5.58 2.94 5.36
N ASP A 15 -6.38 3.83 4.79
CA ASP A 15 -6.65 3.88 3.35
C ASP A 15 -5.50 4.44 2.50
N ALA A 16 -4.62 5.25 3.11
CA ALA A 16 -3.52 5.90 2.41
C ALA A 16 -2.57 4.90 1.77
N ASN A 17 -2.14 5.20 0.55
CA ASN A 17 -1.20 4.37 -0.19
C ASN A 17 0.23 4.73 0.21
N SER A 18 0.98 3.76 0.73
CA SER A 18 2.38 3.98 1.11
C SER A 18 3.16 2.67 1.17
N THR A 19 3.34 2.01 0.03
CA THR A 19 4.29 0.90 0.00
C THR A 19 5.72 1.43 0.04
N SER A 20 6.67 0.63 0.55
CA SER A 20 8.06 1.03 0.80
C SER A 20 8.68 1.77 -0.39
N GLY A 21 9.18 2.97 -0.17
CA GLY A 21 9.73 3.88 -1.18
C GLY A 21 8.71 4.77 -1.91
N PHE A 22 7.41 4.71 -1.51
CA PHE A 22 6.33 5.48 -2.14
C PHE A 22 5.33 5.98 -1.08
N GLU A 23 5.85 6.55 0.01
CA GLU A 23 5.08 6.95 1.20
C GLU A 23 4.51 8.37 1.11
N GLU A 24 4.67 9.08 0.00
CA GLU A 24 4.34 10.51 -0.12
C GLU A 24 2.89 10.83 0.24
N GLU A 25 1.96 9.92 -0.08
CA GLU A 25 0.53 10.13 0.21
C GLU A 25 0.29 10.12 1.73
N PHE A 26 0.86 9.16 2.45
CA PHE A 26 0.74 9.08 3.90
C PHE A 26 1.46 10.23 4.60
N VAL A 27 2.68 10.56 4.18
CA VAL A 27 3.47 11.69 4.70
C VAL A 27 2.68 13.00 4.60
N LYS A 28 2.05 13.26 3.46
CA LYS A 28 1.22 14.44 3.25
C LYS A 28 -0.03 14.43 4.15
N LEU A 29 -0.66 13.27 4.28
CA LEU A 29 -1.85 13.10 5.12
C LEU A 29 -1.51 13.33 6.59
N PHE A 30 -0.48 12.65 7.11
CA PHE A 30 0.00 12.82 8.48
C PHE A 30 0.35 14.29 8.77
N SER A 31 1.12 14.91 7.89
CA SER A 31 1.50 16.33 8.02
C SER A 31 0.28 17.24 8.09
N THR A 32 -0.78 16.92 7.36
CA THR A 32 -2.03 17.69 7.38
C THR A 32 -2.71 17.63 8.73
N TYR A 33 -2.75 16.46 9.37
CA TYR A 33 -3.32 16.29 10.70
C TYR A 33 -2.45 16.90 11.80
N ALA A 34 -1.13 16.78 11.70
CA ALA A 34 -0.20 17.20 12.75
C ALA A 34 0.18 18.69 12.74
N LYS A 35 0.02 19.40 11.61
CA LYS A 35 0.52 20.79 11.39
C LYS A 35 0.09 21.82 12.46
N ASN A 36 -1.06 21.63 13.10
CA ASN A 36 -1.54 22.56 14.10
C ASN A 36 -0.91 22.34 15.49
N THR A 37 -0.41 21.12 15.75
CA THR A 37 0.11 20.70 17.05
C THR A 37 1.61 20.48 17.08
N ALA A 38 2.23 20.31 15.90
CA ALA A 38 3.64 20.03 15.76
C ALA A 38 4.29 20.87 14.66
N ASP A 39 5.58 21.09 14.78
CA ASP A 39 6.45 21.57 13.71
C ASP A 39 6.93 20.34 12.92
N ILE A 40 6.64 20.32 11.63
CA ILE A 40 6.86 19.16 10.76
C ILE A 40 8.08 19.38 9.89
N THR A 41 8.98 18.41 9.87
CA THR A 41 10.10 18.34 8.93
C THR A 41 10.08 16.98 8.25
N VAL A 42 10.34 16.97 6.94
CA VAL A 42 10.42 15.73 6.13
C VAL A 42 11.80 15.70 5.49
N ASP A 43 12.50 14.59 5.63
CA ASP A 43 13.82 14.42 5.00
C ASP A 43 13.72 13.79 3.60
N GLY A 44 14.86 13.61 2.94
CA GLY A 44 14.95 13.05 1.59
C GLY A 44 14.59 11.56 1.49
N MET A 45 14.41 10.86 2.61
CA MET A 45 13.95 9.47 2.70
C MET A 45 12.48 9.36 3.14
N LEU A 46 11.76 10.49 3.15
CA LEU A 46 10.38 10.61 3.60
C LEU A 46 10.17 10.33 5.09
N ASN A 47 11.24 10.35 5.92
CA ASN A 47 11.05 10.34 7.37
C ASN A 47 10.39 11.64 7.81
N VAL A 48 9.32 11.53 8.60
CA VAL A 48 8.58 12.68 9.12
C VAL A 48 8.93 12.88 10.58
N TYR A 49 9.47 14.05 10.88
CA TYR A 49 9.75 14.50 12.25
C TYR A 49 8.66 15.48 12.68
N ALA A 50 7.94 15.14 13.73
CA ALA A 50 6.87 15.97 14.29
C ALA A 50 7.23 16.41 15.71
N ALA A 51 7.80 17.60 15.85
CA ALA A 51 8.16 18.18 17.13
C ALA A 51 6.97 18.94 17.72
N LYS A 52 6.47 18.53 18.90
CA LYS A 52 5.37 19.22 19.58
C LYS A 52 5.71 20.68 19.84
N LYS A 53 4.84 21.61 19.45
CA LYS A 53 5.06 23.07 19.58
C LYS A 53 5.24 23.53 21.03
N GLU A 54 4.63 22.84 21.97
CA GLU A 54 4.77 23.13 23.40
C GLU A 54 6.03 22.51 24.03
N ASN A 55 6.78 21.67 23.28
CA ASN A 55 8.01 21.06 23.80
C ASN A 55 9.16 22.08 23.78
N LYS A 56 9.17 22.97 24.77
CA LYS A 56 10.17 24.05 24.90
C LYS A 56 10.95 23.93 26.20
N GLY A 57 12.22 24.33 26.16
CA GLY A 57 13.12 24.40 27.31
C GLY A 57 14.07 23.19 27.42
N ASN A 58 14.69 23.01 28.60
CA ASN A 58 15.75 22.03 28.84
C ASN A 58 15.25 20.69 29.40
N ARG A 59 13.99 20.32 29.16
CA ARG A 59 13.44 19.03 29.58
C ARG A 59 13.95 17.91 28.68
N PRO A 60 14.09 16.68 29.20
CA PRO A 60 14.36 15.51 28.36
C PRO A 60 13.33 15.39 27.24
N VAL A 61 13.79 15.08 26.03
CA VAL A 61 12.92 14.81 24.87
C VAL A 61 12.62 13.31 24.83
N ILE A 62 11.35 12.97 24.74
CA ILE A 62 10.90 11.60 24.46
C ILE A 62 10.60 11.52 22.98
N GLN A 63 11.26 10.59 22.27
CA GLN A 63 10.97 10.26 20.90
C GLN A 63 10.06 9.02 20.87
N MET A 64 9.03 9.07 20.01
CA MET A 64 8.19 7.93 19.68
C MET A 64 8.38 7.66 18.19
N ASP A 65 8.56 6.40 17.83
CA ASP A 65 8.76 5.93 16.47
C ASP A 65 7.62 5.05 16.03
N ALA A 66 7.21 5.20 14.77
CA ALA A 66 6.30 4.31 14.07
C ALA A 66 6.64 4.34 12.58
N HIS A 67 6.64 3.19 11.89
CA HIS A 67 6.87 3.20 10.45
C HIS A 67 5.60 3.56 9.66
N SER A 68 5.77 4.23 8.54
CA SER A 68 4.67 4.74 7.69
C SER A 68 4.40 3.87 6.48
N ASP A 69 5.38 3.04 6.09
CA ASP A 69 5.24 2.17 4.93
C ASP A 69 4.37 0.95 5.24
N ALA A 70 3.85 0.38 4.18
CA ALA A 70 3.03 -0.82 4.19
C ALA A 70 3.59 -1.85 3.21
N VAL A 71 3.29 -3.10 3.45
CA VAL A 71 3.59 -4.16 2.48
C VAL A 71 2.84 -3.91 1.17
N GLY A 72 3.52 -4.16 0.07
CA GLY A 72 2.96 -3.98 -1.27
C GLY A 72 3.79 -4.71 -2.31
N PHE A 73 3.75 -4.21 -3.54
CA PHE A 73 4.52 -4.78 -4.63
C PHE A 73 5.05 -3.66 -5.53
N ILE A 74 5.96 -4.01 -6.42
CA ILE A 74 6.43 -3.14 -7.51
C ILE A 74 6.41 -3.91 -8.83
N THR A 75 6.05 -3.24 -9.91
CA THR A 75 6.03 -3.86 -11.24
C THR A 75 7.44 -4.22 -11.68
N GLN A 76 7.64 -5.48 -12.07
CA GLN A 76 8.92 -5.99 -12.57
C GLN A 76 9.00 -5.95 -14.08
N ALA A 77 7.94 -6.39 -14.77
CA ALA A 77 7.86 -6.45 -16.23
C ALA A 77 6.41 -6.60 -16.71
N VAL A 78 6.14 -6.21 -17.92
CA VAL A 78 4.87 -6.48 -18.61
C VAL A 78 5.07 -7.61 -19.61
N ARG A 79 4.23 -8.64 -19.54
CA ARG A 79 4.24 -9.80 -20.45
C ARG A 79 3.62 -9.43 -21.81
N PRO A 80 3.89 -10.19 -22.89
CA PRO A 80 3.30 -9.92 -24.20
C PRO A 80 1.77 -9.87 -24.22
N ASN A 81 1.10 -10.64 -23.34
CA ASN A 81 -0.34 -10.70 -23.18
C ASN A 81 -0.93 -9.64 -22.24
N GLY A 82 -0.15 -8.63 -21.84
CA GLY A 82 -0.60 -7.56 -20.97
C GLY A 82 -0.48 -7.83 -19.46
N LEU A 83 -0.35 -9.07 -19.05
CA LEU A 83 -0.19 -9.41 -17.63
C LEU A 83 1.10 -8.85 -17.05
N ILE A 84 1.03 -8.39 -15.82
CA ILE A 84 2.15 -7.70 -15.14
C ILE A 84 2.84 -8.66 -14.17
N LYS A 85 4.15 -8.84 -14.35
CA LYS A 85 5.02 -9.44 -13.34
C LYS A 85 5.35 -8.43 -12.25
N PHE A 86 5.42 -8.90 -11.02
CA PHE A 86 5.70 -8.06 -9.88
C PHE A 86 6.63 -8.74 -8.89
N VAL A 87 7.25 -7.94 -8.04
CA VAL A 87 8.02 -8.41 -6.89
C VAL A 87 7.44 -7.83 -5.60
N PRO A 88 7.45 -8.57 -4.49
CA PRO A 88 6.95 -8.08 -3.22
C PRO A 88 7.88 -7.01 -2.64
N LEU A 89 7.27 -6.04 -1.96
CA LEU A 89 7.91 -5.10 -1.06
C LEU A 89 7.40 -5.42 0.35
N GLY A 90 8.32 -5.68 1.28
CA GLY A 90 8.00 -6.17 2.62
C GLY A 90 7.74 -7.68 2.69
N GLY A 91 7.38 -8.15 3.88
CA GLY A 91 7.16 -9.57 4.17
C GLY A 91 5.75 -10.03 3.78
N TRP A 92 5.64 -11.02 2.89
CA TRP A 92 4.37 -11.59 2.45
C TRP A 92 4.26 -13.08 2.74
N VAL A 93 3.10 -13.47 3.23
CA VAL A 93 2.68 -14.87 3.29
C VAL A 93 2.11 -15.24 1.93
N LYS A 94 2.81 -16.09 1.17
CA LYS A 94 2.55 -16.34 -0.26
C LYS A 94 1.10 -16.76 -0.58
N TYR A 95 0.46 -17.53 0.29
CA TYR A 95 -0.92 -17.98 0.07
C TYR A 95 -1.99 -16.91 0.32
N ASN A 96 -1.62 -15.75 0.87
CA ASN A 96 -2.52 -14.61 1.02
C ASN A 96 -2.49 -13.65 -0.19
N ILE A 97 -1.57 -13.87 -1.14
CA ILE A 97 -1.41 -12.99 -2.32
C ILE A 97 -2.42 -13.31 -3.44
N PRO A 98 -2.75 -14.57 -3.76
CA PRO A 98 -3.71 -14.89 -4.81
C PRO A 98 -5.05 -14.22 -4.60
N ALA A 99 -5.63 -13.70 -5.67
CA ALA A 99 -6.92 -12.99 -5.71
C ALA A 99 -6.96 -11.66 -4.94
N LEU A 100 -5.83 -11.14 -4.44
CA LEU A 100 -5.79 -9.79 -3.89
C LEU A 100 -6.25 -8.79 -4.95
N ARG A 101 -7.13 -7.88 -4.54
CA ARG A 101 -7.37 -6.65 -5.27
C ARG A 101 -6.23 -5.69 -4.99
N VAL A 102 -5.69 -5.11 -6.05
CA VAL A 102 -4.60 -4.14 -5.99
C VAL A 102 -4.91 -2.93 -6.85
N LYS A 103 -4.17 -1.86 -6.63
CA LYS A 103 -4.16 -0.70 -7.50
C LYS A 103 -2.71 -0.31 -7.79
N ILE A 104 -2.43 -0.04 -9.05
CA ILE A 104 -1.11 0.33 -9.54
C ILE A 104 -1.10 1.83 -9.79
N ARG A 105 -0.18 2.56 -9.17
CA ARG A 105 0.03 3.97 -9.51
C ARG A 105 0.87 4.02 -10.78
N ASN A 106 0.25 4.42 -11.87
CA ASN A 106 0.88 4.51 -13.17
C ASN A 106 1.85 5.72 -13.25
N ARG A 107 2.49 5.92 -14.41
CA ARG A 107 3.46 7.02 -14.60
C ARG A 107 2.84 8.40 -14.58
N ASP A 108 1.54 8.52 -14.82
CA ASP A 108 0.80 9.78 -14.76
C ASP A 108 0.24 10.06 -13.35
N GLY A 109 0.49 9.16 -12.38
CA GLY A 109 0.03 9.27 -11.01
C GLY A 109 -1.39 8.77 -10.77
N GLU A 110 -2.03 8.16 -11.77
CA GLU A 110 -3.37 7.60 -11.67
C GLU A 110 -3.32 6.19 -11.07
N TYR A 111 -4.39 5.80 -10.38
CA TYR A 111 -4.53 4.48 -9.78
C TYR A 111 -5.36 3.54 -10.67
N ILE A 112 -4.69 2.58 -11.27
CA ILE A 112 -5.31 1.57 -12.13
C ILE A 112 -5.64 0.33 -11.30
N PRO A 113 -6.90 -0.11 -11.22
CA PRO A 113 -7.28 -1.30 -10.49
C PRO A 113 -6.76 -2.56 -11.19
N GLY A 114 -6.43 -3.57 -10.38
CA GLY A 114 -5.98 -4.87 -10.86
C GLY A 114 -6.29 -5.98 -9.86
N VAL A 115 -6.09 -7.20 -10.29
CA VAL A 115 -6.23 -8.39 -9.45
C VAL A 115 -5.02 -9.30 -9.61
N VAL A 116 -4.58 -9.90 -8.51
CA VAL A 116 -3.51 -10.90 -8.57
C VAL A 116 -4.10 -12.22 -9.07
N ALA A 117 -3.67 -12.63 -10.25
CA ALA A 117 -4.07 -13.86 -10.91
C ALA A 117 -3.02 -14.96 -10.74
N THR A 118 -3.49 -16.17 -10.60
CA THR A 118 -2.68 -17.40 -10.60
C THR A 118 -3.14 -18.34 -11.71
N LYS A 119 -2.37 -19.41 -11.95
CA LYS A 119 -2.77 -20.47 -12.90
C LYS A 119 -4.12 -21.05 -12.46
N PRO A 120 -5.14 -21.11 -13.33
CA PRO A 120 -6.43 -21.70 -13.00
C PRO A 120 -6.30 -23.20 -12.68
N PRO A 121 -7.11 -23.75 -11.75
CA PRO A 121 -7.04 -25.14 -11.32
C PRO A 121 -7.15 -26.17 -12.47
N HIS A 122 -7.89 -25.83 -13.54
CA HIS A 122 -8.07 -26.71 -14.71
C HIS A 122 -6.77 -26.90 -15.53
N PHE A 123 -5.82 -25.98 -15.37
CA PHE A 123 -4.53 -26.05 -16.05
C PHE A 123 -3.40 -26.51 -15.11
N MET A 124 -3.70 -26.77 -13.84
CA MET A 124 -2.73 -27.23 -12.85
C MET A 124 -2.57 -28.74 -12.90
N THR A 125 -1.34 -29.19 -12.77
CA THR A 125 -1.01 -30.60 -12.44
C THR A 125 -1.46 -30.95 -11.01
N ALA A 126 -1.52 -32.22 -10.67
CA ALA A 126 -1.83 -32.65 -9.29
C ALA A 126 -0.83 -32.11 -8.26
N ALA A 127 0.45 -32.02 -8.63
CA ALA A 127 1.49 -31.45 -7.77
C ALA A 127 1.30 -29.94 -7.54
N GLU A 128 1.02 -29.18 -8.59
CA GLU A 128 0.76 -27.72 -8.50
C GLU A 128 -0.48 -27.40 -7.65
N ARG A 129 -1.54 -28.23 -7.70
CA ARG A 129 -2.73 -28.04 -6.87
C ARG A 129 -2.48 -28.20 -5.38
N ASN A 130 -1.48 -29.01 -5.02
CA ASN A 130 -1.12 -29.30 -3.65
C ASN A 130 0.05 -28.45 -3.14
N SER A 131 0.56 -27.53 -3.96
CA SER A 131 1.66 -26.64 -3.60
C SER A 131 1.18 -25.19 -3.45
N ILE A 132 1.92 -24.42 -2.65
CA ILE A 132 1.73 -22.97 -2.57
C ILE A 132 2.39 -22.35 -3.80
N PRO A 133 1.67 -21.54 -4.61
CA PRO A 133 2.26 -20.91 -5.78
C PRO A 133 3.39 -19.94 -5.38
N GLU A 134 4.47 -19.96 -6.13
CA GLU A 134 5.53 -18.96 -5.98
C GLU A 134 5.08 -17.61 -6.56
N VAL A 135 5.57 -16.52 -5.98
CA VAL A 135 5.22 -15.16 -6.47
C VAL A 135 5.60 -15.01 -7.95
N ALA A 136 6.68 -15.65 -8.39
CA ALA A 136 7.11 -15.65 -9.78
C ALA A 136 6.09 -16.27 -10.76
N ASP A 137 5.18 -17.13 -10.26
CA ASP A 137 4.13 -17.77 -11.05
C ASP A 137 2.83 -16.95 -11.07
N MET A 138 2.75 -15.92 -10.24
CA MET A 138 1.62 -15.00 -10.18
C MET A 138 1.81 -13.86 -11.20
N SER A 139 0.73 -13.20 -11.52
CA SER A 139 0.72 -12.00 -12.35
C SER A 139 -0.43 -11.09 -11.92
N ILE A 140 -0.33 -9.79 -12.19
CA ILE A 140 -1.45 -8.88 -12.00
C ILE A 140 -2.11 -8.65 -13.36
N ASP A 141 -3.43 -8.77 -13.36
CA ASP A 141 -4.31 -8.48 -14.47
C ASP A 141 -5.00 -7.13 -14.24
N VAL A 142 -4.85 -6.21 -15.18
CA VAL A 142 -5.49 -4.88 -15.19
C VAL A 142 -6.52 -4.75 -16.30
N GLY A 143 -6.85 -5.86 -16.98
CA GLY A 143 -7.80 -5.90 -18.09
C GLY A 143 -7.21 -5.54 -19.44
N SER A 144 -5.89 -5.35 -19.55
CA SER A 144 -5.21 -5.14 -20.83
C SER A 144 -4.98 -6.45 -21.57
N SER A 145 -4.99 -6.41 -22.89
CA SER A 145 -4.86 -7.58 -23.77
C SER A 145 -3.46 -7.73 -24.37
N SER A 146 -2.63 -6.70 -24.26
CA SER A 146 -1.27 -6.68 -24.82
C SER A 146 -0.30 -5.84 -24.00
N ARG A 147 0.99 -6.14 -24.13
CA ARG A 147 2.06 -5.32 -23.54
C ARG A 147 1.98 -3.87 -23.98
N GLU A 148 1.69 -3.66 -25.26
CA GLU A 148 1.63 -2.32 -25.84
C GLU A 148 0.52 -1.49 -25.18
N GLU A 149 -0.67 -2.05 -25.05
CA GLU A 149 -1.80 -1.43 -24.36
C GLU A 149 -1.46 -1.12 -22.89
N THR A 150 -0.90 -2.08 -22.13
CA THR A 150 -0.50 -1.85 -20.74
C THR A 150 0.46 -0.67 -20.61
N ILE A 151 1.46 -0.59 -21.48
CA ILE A 151 2.49 0.45 -21.40
C ILE A 151 1.99 1.79 -21.96
N LYS A 152 1.30 1.80 -23.12
CA LYS A 152 0.93 3.04 -23.80
C LYS A 152 -0.38 3.64 -23.29
N ASP A 153 -1.39 2.82 -23.04
CA ASP A 153 -2.73 3.31 -22.68
C ASP A 153 -2.90 3.37 -21.17
N TYR A 154 -2.51 2.31 -20.43
CA TYR A 154 -2.56 2.31 -18.96
C TYR A 154 -1.36 3.02 -18.31
N LYS A 155 -0.29 3.34 -19.06
CA LYS A 155 0.94 3.97 -18.55
C LYS A 155 1.64 3.19 -17.42
N ILE A 156 1.46 1.86 -17.41
CA ILE A 156 2.09 0.96 -16.46
C ILE A 156 3.33 0.34 -17.08
N ASP A 157 4.47 0.48 -16.41
CA ASP A 157 5.74 -0.12 -16.82
C ASP A 157 6.55 -0.52 -15.57
N THR A 158 7.74 -1.04 -15.75
CA THR A 158 8.67 -1.41 -14.66
C THR A 158 8.86 -0.27 -13.68
N GLY A 159 8.78 -0.58 -12.38
CA GLY A 159 8.97 0.39 -11.30
C GLY A 159 7.69 1.12 -10.85
N CYS A 160 6.52 0.85 -11.42
CA CYS A 160 5.27 1.38 -10.89
C CYS A 160 4.91 0.70 -9.56
N PRO A 161 4.63 1.44 -8.47
CA PRO A 161 4.24 0.86 -7.19
C PRO A 161 2.83 0.27 -7.24
N ILE A 162 2.63 -0.79 -6.46
CA ILE A 162 1.39 -1.53 -6.39
C ILE A 162 0.95 -1.61 -4.93
N PHE A 163 -0.26 -1.17 -4.67
CA PHE A 163 -0.86 -1.08 -3.35
C PHE A 163 -2.01 -2.08 -3.22
N VAL A 164 -2.20 -2.63 -2.02
CA VAL A 164 -3.39 -3.43 -1.72
C VAL A 164 -4.62 -2.53 -1.74
N ASP A 165 -5.66 -2.94 -2.47
CA ASP A 165 -6.91 -2.17 -2.60
C ASP A 165 -7.96 -2.68 -1.61
N VAL A 166 -7.78 -2.28 -0.35
CA VAL A 166 -8.72 -2.53 0.75
C VAL A 166 -9.09 -1.19 1.35
N LYS A 167 -10.37 -1.00 1.62
CA LYS A 167 -10.90 0.18 2.31
C LYS A 167 -11.13 -0.10 3.78
N CYS A 168 -10.83 0.87 4.62
CA CYS A 168 -11.06 0.77 6.04
C CYS A 168 -12.53 1.02 6.40
N GLU A 169 -13.12 0.07 7.10
CA GLU A 169 -14.48 0.15 7.61
C GLU A 169 -14.48 0.22 9.14
N TYR A 170 -15.37 1.03 9.69
CA TYR A 170 -15.62 1.08 11.12
C TYR A 170 -16.98 0.43 11.44
N HIS A 171 -16.96 -0.55 12.32
CA HIS A 171 -18.17 -1.25 12.73
C HIS A 171 -18.67 -0.70 14.08
N GLU A 172 -19.71 0.11 14.07
CA GLU A 172 -20.20 0.86 15.22
C GLU A 172 -20.55 -0.02 16.44
N LYS A 173 -21.18 -1.19 16.22
CA LYS A 173 -21.59 -2.07 17.32
C LYS A 173 -20.41 -2.62 18.12
N SER A 174 -19.33 -2.99 17.45
CA SER A 174 -18.14 -3.57 18.10
C SER A 174 -17.07 -2.53 18.44
N GLY A 175 -17.11 -1.35 17.82
CA GLY A 175 -16.06 -0.35 17.91
C GLY A 175 -14.77 -0.74 17.17
N LEU A 176 -14.83 -1.73 16.28
CA LEU A 176 -13.67 -2.27 15.59
C LEU A 176 -13.50 -1.64 14.20
N PHE A 177 -12.25 -1.54 13.78
CA PHE A 177 -11.87 -1.20 12.42
C PHE A 177 -11.47 -2.47 11.67
N PHE A 178 -11.85 -2.53 10.39
CA PHE A 178 -11.44 -3.56 9.44
C PHE A 178 -10.75 -2.85 8.27
N GLY A 179 -9.48 -3.07 8.09
CA GLY A 179 -8.69 -2.36 7.07
C GLY A 179 -7.32 -2.99 6.90
N LYS A 180 -6.41 -2.21 6.37
CA LYS A 180 -5.02 -2.57 6.15
C LYS A 180 -4.10 -1.59 6.91
N ASP A 181 -2.81 -1.93 6.99
CA ASP A 181 -1.74 -1.02 7.39
C ASP A 181 -1.90 -0.43 8.81
N PHE A 182 -2.50 -1.21 9.75
CA PHE A 182 -2.58 -0.82 11.15
C PHE A 182 -1.21 -0.90 11.84
N ASP A 183 -0.37 -1.82 11.42
CA ASP A 183 1.02 -1.96 11.78
C ASP A 183 1.86 -1.15 10.78
N ASP A 184 2.56 -0.09 11.21
CA ASP A 184 2.62 0.50 12.54
C ASP A 184 2.04 1.94 12.57
N ARG A 185 1.07 2.26 11.71
CA ARG A 185 0.48 3.61 11.58
C ARG A 185 -0.33 4.06 12.80
N PHE A 186 -0.65 3.13 13.67
CA PHE A 186 -1.43 3.35 14.89
C PHE A 186 -0.65 2.97 16.15
N GLY A 187 0.64 2.69 16.02
CA GLY A 187 1.56 2.37 17.11
C GLY A 187 1.97 3.55 17.99
#